data_5e7edb0f6ffa852710726c4650d7c7d3
#
_entry.id   5e7edb0f6ffa852710726c4650d7c7d3
#
_cell.length_a   1.000
_cell.length_b   1.000
_cell.length_c   1.000
_cell.angle_alpha   90.00
_cell.angle_beta   90.00
_cell.angle_gamma   90.00
#
_symmetry.space_group_name_H-M   'P 1'
#
loop_
_entity.id
_entity.type
_entity.pdbx_description
1 polymer ?
#
loop_
_entity_poly.entity_id
_entity_poly.type
_entity_poly.pdbx_seq_one_letter_code
_entity_poly.pdbx_strand_id
1 'polypeptide(L)'
;MADYDFGLFSCLVVDDSSYMRTLMSASLRAIGVGNVKTVDDGGQGIDFLQLVTSDPMKAGMQNVDIIFSNWQMSPVDGMMLLRWVRRHKESPNRFIPFVMVTGYADREKVREARAMGATEMLAKPFSVVNLGQRLLQVVNRPRKFVHTNKYFGPDRRRNQKEIPPGKDRRKNDERNIEVVHV
;
A
#
# COMPACT_ATOMS: atom_id res chain seq x y z
N MET A 1 19.51 -13.75 7.64
CA MET A 1 18.30 -12.94 7.43
C MET A 1 18.38 -11.81 8.42
N ALA A 2 18.22 -10.56 8.02
CA ALA A 2 18.09 -9.50 9.02
C ALA A 2 16.81 -9.81 9.82
N ASP A 3 16.95 -10.01 11.13
CA ASP A 3 15.82 -10.13 12.04
C ASP A 3 15.10 -8.76 12.07
N TYR A 4 14.09 -8.61 11.23
CA TYR A 4 13.20 -7.47 11.32
C TYR A 4 12.23 -7.70 12.46
N ASP A 5 12.32 -6.84 13.45
CA ASP A 5 11.32 -6.79 14.52
C ASP A 5 10.08 -6.03 14.01
N PHE A 6 9.04 -6.79 13.65
CA PHE A 6 7.76 -6.24 13.27
C PHE A 6 6.86 -5.91 14.49
N GLY A 7 7.35 -6.08 15.71
CA GLY A 7 6.57 -5.84 16.93
C GLY A 7 6.06 -4.40 17.08
N LEU A 8 6.75 -3.43 16.49
CA LEU A 8 6.32 -2.03 16.46
C LEU A 8 5.49 -1.66 15.23
N PHE A 9 5.38 -2.57 14.25
CA PHE A 9 4.63 -2.29 13.02
C PHE A 9 3.12 -2.29 13.26
N SER A 10 2.46 -1.35 12.60
CA SER A 10 1.02 -1.13 12.64
C SER A 10 0.43 -1.31 11.25
N CYS A 11 -0.42 -2.32 11.08
CA CYS A 11 -1.07 -2.65 9.81
C CYS A 11 -2.56 -2.33 9.85
N LEU A 12 -3.07 -1.74 8.77
CA LEU A 12 -4.50 -1.63 8.50
C LEU A 12 -4.91 -2.67 7.45
N VAL A 13 -5.87 -3.51 7.78
CA VAL A 13 -6.45 -4.51 6.88
C VAL A 13 -7.87 -4.11 6.56
N VAL A 14 -8.17 -3.98 5.26
CA VAL A 14 -9.47 -3.55 4.74
C VAL A 14 -9.99 -4.64 3.81
N ASP A 15 -11.04 -5.34 4.21
CA ASP A 15 -11.66 -6.43 3.41
C ASP A 15 -13.10 -6.61 3.88
N ASP A 16 -14.06 -6.73 2.99
CA ASP A 16 -15.47 -6.91 3.30
C ASP A 16 -15.78 -8.32 3.87
N SER A 17 -14.91 -9.30 3.58
CA SER A 17 -15.03 -10.65 4.13
C SER A 17 -14.44 -10.74 5.54
N SER A 18 -15.27 -11.01 6.55
CA SER A 18 -14.84 -11.24 7.92
C SER A 18 -13.83 -12.39 8.05
N TYR A 19 -14.01 -13.45 7.24
CA TYR A 19 -13.07 -14.56 7.15
C TYR A 19 -11.69 -14.09 6.67
N MET A 20 -11.64 -13.27 5.63
CA MET A 20 -10.38 -12.74 5.09
C MET A 20 -9.70 -11.78 6.07
N ARG A 21 -10.45 -10.93 6.76
CA ARG A 21 -9.90 -10.07 7.83
C ARG A 21 -9.28 -10.89 8.95
N THR A 22 -9.96 -11.94 9.40
CA THR A 22 -9.45 -12.84 10.44
C THR A 22 -8.18 -13.56 9.97
N LEU A 23 -8.21 -14.14 8.77
CA LEU A 23 -7.06 -14.85 8.20
C LEU A 23 -5.84 -13.95 8.04
N MET A 24 -6.03 -12.74 7.46
CA MET A 24 -4.97 -11.76 7.26
C MET A 24 -4.38 -11.29 8.60
N SER A 25 -5.24 -10.96 9.56
CA SER A 25 -4.83 -10.52 10.89
C SER A 25 -4.04 -11.60 11.63
N ALA A 26 -4.52 -12.84 11.62
CA ALA A 26 -3.82 -13.98 12.21
C ALA A 26 -2.47 -14.22 11.54
N SER A 27 -2.41 -14.13 10.21
CA SER A 27 -1.18 -14.30 9.43
C SER A 27 -0.16 -13.21 9.73
N LEU A 28 -0.57 -11.94 9.81
CA LEU A 28 0.30 -10.82 10.16
C LEU A 28 0.85 -10.94 11.57
N ARG A 29 0.02 -11.33 12.52
CA ARG A 29 0.46 -11.60 13.92
C ARG A 29 1.42 -12.77 14.00
N ALA A 30 1.21 -13.84 13.23
CA ALA A 30 2.13 -14.97 13.14
C ALA A 30 3.51 -14.59 12.55
N ILE A 31 3.56 -13.54 11.72
CA ILE A 31 4.81 -12.95 11.19
C ILE A 31 5.49 -12.06 12.24
N GLY A 32 4.80 -11.68 13.32
CA GLY A 32 5.33 -10.82 14.39
C GLY A 32 4.85 -9.37 14.36
N VAL A 33 3.86 -9.03 13.51
CA VAL A 33 3.29 -7.67 13.48
C VAL A 33 2.56 -7.37 14.77
N GLY A 34 2.96 -6.29 15.46
CA GLY A 34 2.45 -5.95 16.78
C GLY A 34 1.02 -5.41 16.77
N ASN A 35 0.70 -4.52 15.83
CA ASN A 35 -0.60 -3.90 15.76
C ASN A 35 -1.30 -4.20 14.43
N VAL A 36 -2.48 -4.79 14.50
CA VAL A 36 -3.32 -5.06 13.32
C VAL A 36 -4.73 -4.56 13.58
N LYS A 37 -5.12 -3.55 12.85
CA LYS A 37 -6.51 -3.04 12.79
C LYS A 37 -7.19 -3.58 11.57
N THR A 38 -8.44 -4.00 11.72
CA THR A 38 -9.27 -4.49 10.61
C THR A 38 -10.53 -3.64 10.47
N VAL A 39 -10.94 -3.37 9.24
CA VAL A 39 -12.17 -2.65 8.90
C VAL A 39 -12.82 -3.29 7.68
N ASP A 40 -14.11 -3.00 7.45
CA ASP A 40 -14.94 -3.76 6.52
C ASP A 40 -14.89 -3.21 5.09
N ASP A 41 -14.64 -1.92 4.92
CA ASP A 41 -14.61 -1.27 3.61
C ASP A 41 -13.66 -0.06 3.60
N GLY A 42 -13.47 0.51 2.41
CA GLY A 42 -12.59 1.65 2.22
C GLY A 42 -13.04 2.93 2.95
N GLY A 43 -14.34 3.12 3.17
CA GLY A 43 -14.88 4.26 3.92
C GLY A 43 -14.45 4.19 5.39
N GLN A 44 -14.67 3.05 6.04
CA GLN A 44 -14.17 2.82 7.39
C GLN A 44 -12.64 2.91 7.48
N GLY A 45 -11.93 2.52 6.39
CA GLY A 45 -10.49 2.70 6.27
C GLY A 45 -10.09 4.18 6.30
N ILE A 46 -10.81 5.03 5.57
CA ILE A 46 -10.61 6.49 5.58
C ILE A 46 -10.86 7.07 6.97
N ASP A 47 -12.00 6.74 7.58
CA ASP A 47 -12.37 7.23 8.90
C ASP A 47 -11.31 6.84 9.96
N PHE A 48 -10.81 5.61 9.86
CA PHE A 48 -9.75 5.14 10.75
C PHE A 48 -8.43 5.89 10.55
N LEU A 49 -8.01 6.14 9.31
CA LEU A 49 -6.80 6.91 9.01
C LEU A 49 -6.90 8.35 9.53
N GLN A 50 -8.07 8.97 9.41
CA GLN A 50 -8.33 10.29 9.98
C GLN A 50 -8.31 10.25 11.52
N LEU A 51 -8.90 9.21 12.13
CA LEU A 51 -8.90 9.04 13.58
C LEU A 51 -7.49 8.87 14.14
N VAL A 52 -6.63 8.07 13.50
CA VAL A 52 -5.21 7.91 13.90
C VAL A 52 -4.49 9.24 13.97
N THR A 53 -4.83 10.17 13.09
CA THR A 53 -4.19 11.50 13.05
C THR A 53 -4.79 12.46 14.06
N SER A 54 -6.13 12.46 14.22
CA SER A 54 -6.83 13.40 15.08
C SER A 54 -6.84 12.99 16.56
N ASP A 55 -6.94 11.69 16.83
CA ASP A 55 -7.00 11.11 18.17
C ASP A 55 -6.35 9.72 18.23
N PRO A 56 -5.00 9.62 18.24
CA PRO A 56 -4.28 8.35 18.28
C PRO A 56 -4.64 7.48 19.49
N MET A 57 -4.98 8.09 20.62
CA MET A 57 -5.38 7.38 21.83
C MET A 57 -6.69 6.61 21.60
N LYS A 58 -7.68 7.28 21.02
CA LYS A 58 -8.97 6.65 20.68
C LYS A 58 -8.82 5.63 19.56
N ALA A 59 -7.93 5.86 18.61
CA ALA A 59 -7.62 4.90 17.56
C ALA A 59 -6.93 3.64 18.11
N GLY A 60 -6.26 3.73 19.27
CA GLY A 60 -5.44 2.65 19.82
C GLY A 60 -4.18 2.38 18.98
N MET A 61 -3.75 3.36 18.17
CA MET A 61 -2.66 3.22 17.21
C MET A 61 -2.10 4.60 16.90
N GLN A 62 -0.76 4.76 16.95
CA GLN A 62 -0.11 6.06 16.72
C GLN A 62 0.10 6.37 15.23
N ASN A 63 0.27 5.32 14.42
CA ASN A 63 0.49 5.43 12.99
C ASN A 63 -0.03 4.18 12.26
N VAL A 64 -0.09 4.26 10.95
CA VAL A 64 -0.29 3.10 10.06
C VAL A 64 0.92 3.00 9.15
N ASP A 65 1.69 1.93 9.27
CA ASP A 65 2.91 1.71 8.50
C ASP A 65 2.63 1.06 7.14
N ILE A 66 1.54 0.28 7.04
CA ILE A 66 1.17 -0.40 5.80
C ILE A 66 -0.35 -0.66 5.75
N ILE A 67 -0.92 -0.54 4.56
CA ILE A 67 -2.33 -0.87 4.29
C ILE A 67 -2.39 -2.11 3.40
N PHE A 68 -3.17 -3.11 3.81
CA PHE A 68 -3.60 -4.23 2.99
C PHE A 68 -5.08 -4.05 2.68
N SER A 69 -5.44 -3.86 1.42
CA SER A 69 -6.82 -3.61 1.03
C SER A 69 -7.30 -4.59 -0.03
N ASN A 70 -8.45 -5.20 0.20
CA ASN A 70 -9.17 -5.91 -0.84
C ASN A 70 -9.48 -4.92 -1.98
N TRP A 71 -9.52 -5.44 -3.21
CA TRP A 71 -9.85 -4.62 -4.39
C TRP A 71 -11.34 -4.30 -4.42
N GLN A 72 -12.17 -5.34 -4.38
CA GLN A 72 -13.63 -5.23 -4.52
C GLN A 72 -14.28 -5.23 -3.15
N MET A 73 -14.89 -4.12 -2.80
CA MET A 73 -15.68 -3.91 -1.58
C MET A 73 -16.79 -2.90 -1.88
N SER A 74 -17.82 -2.85 -1.05
CA SER A 74 -18.89 -1.87 -1.12
C SER A 74 -19.13 -1.28 0.27
N PRO A 75 -19.44 0.04 0.41
CA PRO A 75 -19.65 1.02 -0.67
C PRO A 75 -18.36 1.64 -1.23
N VAL A 76 -17.23 1.59 -0.52
CA VAL A 76 -15.94 2.16 -0.95
C VAL A 76 -14.95 1.03 -1.21
N ASP A 77 -14.53 0.87 -2.47
CA ASP A 77 -13.59 -0.15 -2.88
C ASP A 77 -12.12 0.20 -2.58
N GLY A 78 -11.22 -0.77 -2.78
CA GLY A 78 -9.80 -0.60 -2.50
C GLY A 78 -9.12 0.42 -3.43
N MET A 79 -9.61 0.59 -4.65
CA MET A 79 -9.07 1.59 -5.58
C MET A 79 -9.49 3.01 -5.19
N MET A 80 -10.70 3.18 -4.68
CA MET A 80 -11.18 4.45 -4.14
C MET A 80 -10.39 4.83 -2.89
N LEU A 81 -10.17 3.87 -1.97
CA LEU A 81 -9.33 4.07 -0.79
C LEU A 81 -7.88 4.45 -1.19
N LEU A 82 -7.28 3.72 -2.12
CA LEU A 82 -5.93 4.01 -2.63
C LEU A 82 -5.85 5.42 -3.22
N ARG A 83 -6.84 5.79 -4.03
CA ARG A 83 -6.92 7.13 -4.61
C ARG A 83 -7.01 8.21 -3.54
N TRP A 84 -7.83 7.99 -2.50
CA TRP A 84 -7.94 8.90 -1.38
C TRP A 84 -6.60 9.04 -0.64
N VAL A 85 -5.97 7.93 -0.29
CA VAL A 85 -4.64 7.93 0.39
C VAL A 85 -3.61 8.71 -0.42
N ARG A 86 -3.57 8.55 -1.75
CA ARG A 86 -2.54 9.19 -2.59
C ARG A 86 -2.82 10.65 -2.93
N ARG A 87 -4.10 11.06 -2.99
CA ARG A 87 -4.48 12.34 -3.61
C ARG A 87 -5.30 13.27 -2.73
N HIS A 88 -5.94 12.77 -1.67
CA HIS A 88 -6.79 13.61 -0.86
C HIS A 88 -5.96 14.47 0.10
N LYS A 89 -6.37 15.74 0.26
CA LYS A 89 -5.67 16.70 1.13
C LYS A 89 -5.66 16.30 2.60
N GLU A 90 -6.68 15.57 3.05
CA GLU A 90 -6.83 15.08 4.41
C GLU A 90 -6.17 13.70 4.64
N SER A 91 -5.49 13.15 3.62
CA SER A 91 -4.71 11.93 3.81
C SER A 91 -3.53 12.22 4.74
N PRO A 92 -3.41 11.50 5.86
CA PRO A 92 -2.39 11.79 6.86
C PRO A 92 -0.98 11.52 6.35
N ASN A 93 -0.84 10.52 5.50
CA ASN A 93 0.44 10.19 4.88
C ASN A 93 0.20 9.58 3.49
N ARG A 94 0.48 10.37 2.46
CA ARG A 94 0.34 9.95 1.05
C ARG A 94 1.37 8.89 0.64
N PHE A 95 2.39 8.65 1.45
CA PHE A 95 3.48 7.72 1.19
C PHE A 95 3.24 6.34 1.80
N ILE A 96 2.23 6.15 2.64
CA ILE A 96 1.94 4.85 3.27
C ILE A 96 2.00 3.73 2.22
N PRO A 97 2.81 2.69 2.43
CA PRO A 97 2.79 1.52 1.60
C PRO A 97 1.39 0.92 1.50
N PHE A 98 0.94 0.69 0.28
CA PHE A 98 -0.39 0.18 -0.01
C PHE A 98 -0.29 -1.12 -0.82
N VAL A 99 -0.71 -2.21 -0.23
CA VAL A 99 -0.74 -3.54 -0.85
C VAL A 99 -2.18 -3.85 -1.24
N MET A 100 -2.42 -3.93 -2.55
CA MET A 100 -3.72 -4.34 -3.07
C MET A 100 -3.83 -5.86 -3.03
N VAL A 101 -4.87 -6.36 -2.38
CA VAL A 101 -5.16 -7.80 -2.24
C VAL A 101 -6.32 -8.16 -3.15
N THR A 102 -6.15 -9.16 -4.03
CA THR A 102 -7.18 -9.45 -5.04
C THR A 102 -7.20 -10.92 -5.45
N GLY A 103 -8.39 -11.45 -5.70
CA GLY A 103 -8.57 -12.76 -6.35
C GLY A 103 -8.30 -12.74 -7.86
N TYR A 104 -8.22 -11.55 -8.45
CA TYR A 104 -8.07 -11.36 -9.91
C TYR A 104 -6.82 -10.54 -10.19
N ALA A 105 -5.65 -11.18 -10.13
CA ALA A 105 -4.37 -10.52 -10.39
C ALA A 105 -3.97 -10.62 -11.88
N ASP A 106 -4.89 -10.29 -12.81
CA ASP A 106 -4.56 -10.18 -14.22
C ASP A 106 -3.64 -8.97 -14.51
N ARG A 107 -3.03 -8.97 -15.71
CA ARG A 107 -2.06 -7.92 -16.07
C ARG A 107 -2.67 -6.52 -16.13
N GLU A 108 -3.95 -6.42 -16.48
CA GLU A 108 -4.63 -5.15 -16.62
C GLU A 108 -4.89 -4.53 -15.26
N LYS A 109 -5.45 -5.28 -14.31
CA LYS A 109 -5.66 -4.84 -12.93
C LYS A 109 -4.34 -4.48 -12.23
N VAL A 110 -3.29 -5.28 -12.43
CA VAL A 110 -1.96 -4.92 -11.89
C VAL A 110 -1.46 -3.59 -12.46
N ARG A 111 -1.69 -3.31 -13.73
CA ARG A 111 -1.34 -2.01 -14.35
C ARG A 111 -2.17 -0.87 -13.75
N GLU A 112 -3.46 -1.09 -13.59
CA GLU A 112 -4.39 -0.10 -13.03
C GLU A 112 -4.01 0.28 -11.59
N ALA A 113 -3.83 -0.69 -10.71
CA ALA A 113 -3.41 -0.45 -9.33
C ALA A 113 -2.06 0.29 -9.26
N ARG A 114 -1.09 -0.11 -10.09
CA ARG A 114 0.20 0.58 -10.17
C ARG A 114 0.06 2.00 -10.71
N ALA A 115 -0.84 2.21 -11.68
CA ALA A 115 -1.11 3.53 -12.21
C ALA A 115 -1.77 4.45 -11.18
N MET A 116 -2.51 3.90 -10.23
CA MET A 116 -3.09 4.63 -9.11
C MET A 116 -2.11 4.85 -7.96
N GLY A 117 -1.00 4.14 -7.90
CA GLY A 117 0.04 4.30 -6.88
C GLY A 117 0.08 3.19 -5.83
N ALA A 118 -0.42 1.99 -6.14
CA ALA A 118 -0.21 0.82 -5.29
C ALA A 118 1.29 0.48 -5.20
N THR A 119 1.74 0.16 -3.99
CA THR A 119 3.14 -0.22 -3.74
C THR A 119 3.38 -1.65 -4.20
N GLU A 120 2.47 -2.57 -3.84
CA GLU A 120 2.55 -3.99 -4.15
C GLU A 120 1.17 -4.59 -4.41
N MET A 121 1.18 -5.83 -4.92
CA MET A 121 -0.01 -6.66 -5.12
C MET A 121 0.17 -7.99 -4.40
N LEU A 122 -0.90 -8.48 -3.78
CA LEU A 122 -0.99 -9.82 -3.21
C LEU A 122 -2.19 -10.54 -3.82
N ALA A 123 -1.93 -11.64 -4.51
CA ALA A 123 -2.99 -12.46 -5.09
C ALA A 123 -3.63 -13.38 -4.04
N LYS A 124 -4.95 -13.50 -4.05
CA LYS A 124 -5.70 -14.53 -3.31
C LYS A 124 -5.79 -15.80 -4.18
N PRO A 125 -5.62 -17.01 -3.62
CA PRO A 125 -5.26 -17.30 -2.23
C PRO A 125 -3.77 -17.03 -1.94
N PHE A 126 -3.45 -16.62 -0.72
CA PHE A 126 -2.08 -16.41 -0.29
C PHE A 126 -1.73 -17.27 0.93
N SER A 127 -0.45 -17.55 1.12
CA SER A 127 0.09 -18.19 2.32
C SER A 127 0.70 -17.15 3.25
N VAL A 128 0.92 -17.51 4.52
CA VAL A 128 1.66 -16.70 5.50
C VAL A 128 3.06 -16.35 4.97
N VAL A 129 3.71 -17.30 4.28
CA VAL A 129 5.02 -17.09 3.66
C VAL A 129 4.96 -16.01 2.57
N ASN A 130 3.96 -16.07 1.68
CA ASN A 130 3.79 -15.08 0.62
C ASN A 130 3.49 -13.70 1.19
N LEU A 131 2.66 -13.62 2.23
CA LEU A 131 2.35 -12.38 2.93
C LEU A 131 3.61 -11.79 3.57
N GLY A 132 4.40 -12.61 4.28
CA GLY A 132 5.66 -12.21 4.89
C GLY A 132 6.68 -11.71 3.87
N GLN A 133 6.80 -12.39 2.72
CA GLN A 133 7.66 -11.95 1.63
C GLN A 133 7.25 -10.57 1.09
N ARG A 134 5.94 -10.29 0.98
CA ARG A 134 5.45 -8.97 0.55
C ARG A 134 5.74 -7.90 1.58
N LEU A 135 5.52 -8.21 2.86
CA LEU A 135 5.84 -7.30 3.96
C LEU A 135 7.34 -6.95 3.96
N LEU A 136 8.21 -7.97 3.94
CA LEU A 136 9.65 -7.79 3.85
C LEU A 136 10.08 -7.00 2.60
N GLN A 137 9.45 -7.24 1.45
CA GLN A 137 9.77 -6.52 0.22
C GLN A 137 9.44 -5.04 0.32
N VAL A 138 8.33 -4.69 0.97
CA VAL A 138 7.91 -3.30 1.17
C VAL A 138 8.86 -2.60 2.14
N VAL A 139 9.26 -3.26 3.22
CA VAL A 139 10.10 -2.69 4.27
C VAL A 139 11.57 -2.60 3.84
N ASN A 140 12.13 -3.68 3.28
CA ASN A 140 13.56 -3.74 2.91
C ASN A 140 13.90 -3.01 1.62
N ARG A 141 12.90 -2.77 0.77
CA ARG A 141 13.09 -2.12 -0.53
C ARG A 141 12.05 -1.01 -0.71
N PRO A 142 12.10 0.04 0.13
CA PRO A 142 11.18 1.16 0.01
C PRO A 142 11.33 1.77 -1.39
N ARG A 143 10.20 2.02 -2.02
CA ARG A 143 10.19 2.59 -3.39
C ARG A 143 10.24 4.09 -3.29
N LYS A 144 11.11 4.72 -4.07
CA LYS A 144 11.09 6.17 -4.25
C LYS A 144 9.73 6.58 -4.80
N PHE A 145 9.18 7.67 -4.31
CA PHE A 145 7.95 8.23 -4.82
C PHE A 145 8.27 9.24 -5.93
N VAL A 146 7.41 9.26 -6.93
CA VAL A 146 7.51 10.14 -8.08
C VAL A 146 6.25 11.00 -8.14
N HIS A 147 6.44 12.29 -8.30
CA HIS A 147 5.37 13.26 -8.50
C HIS A 147 5.46 13.83 -9.92
N THR A 148 4.37 13.76 -10.65
CA THR A 148 4.16 14.39 -11.95
C THR A 148 2.78 15.04 -11.98
N ASN A 149 2.47 15.86 -12.98
CA ASN A 149 1.16 16.48 -13.13
C ASN A 149 -0.01 15.47 -13.16
N LYS A 150 0.26 14.20 -13.51
CA LYS A 150 -0.77 13.15 -13.68
C LYS A 150 -0.64 12.00 -12.71
N TYR A 151 0.50 11.86 -12.01
CA TYR A 151 0.79 10.71 -11.18
C TYR A 151 1.50 11.10 -9.90
N PHE A 152 1.04 10.55 -8.79
CA PHE A 152 1.75 10.54 -7.52
C PHE A 152 1.74 9.10 -6.96
N GLY A 153 2.92 8.56 -6.66
CA GLY A 153 3.03 7.21 -6.12
C GLY A 153 4.44 6.62 -6.28
N PRO A 154 4.61 5.36 -5.85
CA PRO A 154 5.90 4.67 -5.96
C PRO A 154 6.37 4.59 -7.40
N ASP A 155 7.66 4.79 -7.65
CA ASP A 155 8.23 4.61 -8.99
C ASP A 155 7.87 3.22 -9.53
N ARG A 156 7.31 3.17 -10.72
CA ARG A 156 6.83 1.92 -11.35
C ARG A 156 7.97 1.00 -11.79
N ARG A 157 9.21 1.51 -11.82
CA ARG A 157 10.39 0.79 -12.28
C ARG A 157 11.08 0.10 -11.12
N ARG A 158 11.14 -1.23 -11.16
CA ARG A 158 11.89 -2.02 -10.16
C ARG A 158 13.37 -2.16 -10.51
N ASN A 159 13.69 -2.15 -11.80
CA ASN A 159 15.06 -2.26 -12.30
C ASN A 159 15.42 -0.98 -13.04
N GLN A 160 16.38 -0.24 -12.53
CA GLN A 160 17.07 0.80 -13.31
C GLN A 160 17.99 0.08 -14.31
N LYS A 161 17.43 -0.43 -15.40
CA LYS A 161 18.25 -0.78 -16.55
C LYS A 161 18.74 0.52 -17.17
N GLU A 162 20.04 0.63 -17.36
CA GLU A 162 20.61 1.70 -18.17
C GLU A 162 19.90 1.72 -19.53
N ILE A 163 19.34 2.86 -19.86
CA ILE A 163 18.66 3.02 -21.14
C ILE A 163 19.72 3.33 -22.17
N PRO A 164 19.82 2.57 -23.26
CA PRO A 164 20.79 2.86 -24.32
C PRO A 164 20.68 4.32 -24.78
N PRO A 165 21.81 4.98 -25.05
CA PRO A 165 21.81 6.35 -25.55
C PRO A 165 20.90 6.50 -26.77
N GLY A 166 20.03 7.52 -26.78
CA GLY A 166 19.09 7.80 -27.85
C GLY A 166 17.70 7.13 -27.75
N LYS A 167 17.48 6.18 -26.83
CA LYS A 167 16.16 5.55 -26.61
C LYS A 167 15.42 6.10 -25.39
N ASP A 168 15.98 7.08 -24.70
CA ASP A 168 15.32 7.70 -23.56
C ASP A 168 14.24 8.67 -24.02
N ARG A 169 12.99 8.22 -23.99
CA ARG A 169 11.82 9.04 -24.30
C ARG A 169 11.52 10.10 -23.22
N ARG A 170 12.33 10.18 -22.16
CA ARG A 170 12.14 11.09 -21.02
C ARG A 170 12.64 12.51 -21.26
N LYS A 171 13.42 12.76 -22.32
CA LYS A 171 14.00 14.08 -22.60
C LYS A 171 12.97 15.21 -22.68
N ASN A 172 11.69 14.89 -22.86
CA ASN A 172 10.59 15.86 -22.86
C ASN A 172 9.81 15.93 -21.53
N ASP A 173 9.98 14.94 -20.61
CA ASP A 173 9.21 14.85 -19.33
C ASP A 173 10.05 15.20 -18.09
N GLU A 174 11.38 15.31 -18.22
CA GLU A 174 12.29 15.50 -17.08
C GLU A 174 12.09 16.85 -16.34
N ARG A 175 11.43 17.80 -16.95
CA ARG A 175 11.15 19.12 -16.34
C ARG A 175 10.07 19.08 -15.25
N ASN A 176 9.36 17.94 -15.08
CA ASN A 176 8.21 17.82 -14.18
C ASN A 176 8.23 16.55 -13.32
N ILE A 177 9.38 15.88 -13.16
CA ILE A 177 9.49 14.71 -12.28
C ILE A 177 10.21 15.13 -11.01
N GLU A 178 9.47 15.29 -9.95
CA GLU A 178 10.02 15.49 -8.62
C GLU A 178 10.15 14.12 -7.93
N VAL A 179 11.39 13.74 -7.59
CA VAL A 179 11.65 12.56 -6.76
C VAL A 179 11.55 12.98 -5.31
N VAL A 180 10.47 12.56 -4.66
CA VAL A 180 10.27 12.83 -3.25
C VAL A 180 10.95 11.71 -2.46
N HIS A 181 11.96 12.07 -1.67
CA HIS A 181 12.59 11.19 -0.72
C HIS A 181 11.74 11.16 0.57
N VAL A 182 11.38 9.95 0.99
CA VAL A 182 10.69 9.66 2.26
C VAL A 182 11.72 9.34 3.31
#